data_7d0f58c3f38d7d863bb5cec96ef04ea9
#
_entry.id   7d0f58c3f38d7d863bb5cec96ef04ea9
#
_cell.length_a   1.000
_cell.length_b   1.000
_cell.length_c   1.000
_cell.angle_alpha   90.00
_cell.angle_beta   90.00
_cell.angle_gamma   90.00
#
_symmetry.space_group_name_H-M   'P 1'
#
loop_
_entity.id
_entity.type
_entity.pdbx_description
1 polymer ?
#
loop_
_entity_poly.entity_id
_entity_poly.type
_entity_poly.pdbx_seq_one_letter_code
_entity_poly.pdbx_strand_id
1 'polypeptide(L)'
;MKLIFCLFLGLSLASHSQLRIESKGFNMNESDLRSIFKSTLTALPKAENFKDPSLFVSKHQRGPITLFQRTPRGEVAIQLNSGNYYYSQCIYQFAHELAHVRADFQPIDHENKWLEETLCETASLFVLRKLSKEWEKSAPNDALKNYRKHLATYSAKVMKSRKILTTKTSPSFYQRHKETLRKSATERELNGAFANLLLPLFEKEPIHWKILPKFPRIRGSNLAEHFAAWRKATSENHHGFLNRFETLFLKK
;
A
#
# COMPACT_ATOMS: atom_id res chain seq x y z
N MET A 1 19.38 -58.87 -8.80
CA MET A 1 19.37 -57.64 -8.01
C MET A 1 18.65 -56.56 -8.83
N LYS A 2 17.36 -56.30 -8.54
CA LYS A 2 16.55 -55.29 -9.27
C LYS A 2 16.58 -54.01 -8.46
N LEU A 3 17.20 -52.96 -9.01
CA LEU A 3 17.16 -51.63 -8.45
C LEU A 3 15.77 -51.02 -8.72
N ILE A 4 15.03 -50.72 -7.66
CA ILE A 4 13.76 -49.95 -7.72
C ILE A 4 14.15 -48.48 -7.60
N PHE A 5 13.98 -47.72 -8.70
CA PHE A 5 14.11 -46.26 -8.73
C PHE A 5 12.79 -45.65 -8.23
N CYS A 6 12.77 -45.22 -6.99
CA CYS A 6 11.65 -44.39 -6.49
C CYS A 6 11.78 -42.96 -7.03
N LEU A 7 10.94 -42.64 -8.01
CA LEU A 7 10.75 -41.23 -8.47
C LEU A 7 9.96 -40.49 -7.40
N PHE A 8 10.65 -39.65 -6.62
CA PHE A 8 9.97 -38.66 -5.79
C PHE A 8 9.47 -37.55 -6.71
N LEU A 9 8.19 -37.56 -7.10
CA LEU A 9 7.50 -36.39 -7.63
C LEU A 9 7.35 -35.38 -6.50
N GLY A 10 8.24 -34.42 -6.46
CA GLY A 10 8.10 -33.24 -5.63
C GLY A 10 6.92 -32.38 -6.14
N LEU A 11 5.75 -32.57 -5.54
CA LEU A 11 4.64 -31.64 -5.68
C LEU A 11 5.10 -30.30 -5.11
N SER A 12 5.53 -29.41 -6.01
CA SER A 12 5.68 -27.98 -5.71
C SER A 12 4.30 -27.42 -5.39
N LEU A 13 3.94 -27.43 -4.12
CA LEU A 13 2.79 -26.68 -3.62
C LEU A 13 3.09 -25.20 -3.89
N ALA A 14 2.55 -24.67 -4.98
CA ALA A 14 2.51 -23.24 -5.20
C ALA A 14 1.81 -22.61 -4.00
N SER A 15 2.59 -22.05 -3.09
CA SER A 15 2.09 -21.32 -1.93
C SER A 15 1.37 -20.08 -2.43
N HIS A 16 0.08 -20.20 -2.69
CA HIS A 16 -0.77 -19.02 -2.88
C HIS A 16 -0.84 -18.31 -1.54
N SER A 17 -0.55 -17.02 -1.55
CA SER A 17 -0.75 -16.18 -0.37
C SER A 17 -2.18 -16.33 0.12
N GLN A 18 -2.32 -16.86 1.33
CA GLN A 18 -3.62 -17.19 1.88
C GLN A 18 -4.21 -15.94 2.54
N LEU A 19 -5.40 -15.53 2.09
CA LEU A 19 -6.18 -14.45 2.71
C LEU A 19 -7.24 -15.07 3.63
N ARG A 20 -7.04 -14.96 4.93
CA ARG A 20 -8.00 -15.32 5.95
C ARG A 20 -8.66 -14.06 6.51
N ILE A 21 -9.96 -14.07 6.62
CA ILE A 21 -10.77 -12.94 7.07
C ILE A 21 -11.59 -13.40 8.28
N GLU A 22 -11.51 -12.65 9.36
CA GLU A 22 -12.47 -12.73 10.46
C GLU A 22 -13.56 -11.68 10.21
N SER A 23 -14.69 -12.11 9.67
CA SER A 23 -15.80 -11.22 9.29
C SER A 23 -16.55 -10.64 10.49
N LYS A 24 -16.42 -11.27 11.67
CA LYS A 24 -17.05 -10.81 12.90
C LYS A 24 -16.67 -9.36 13.23
N GLY A 25 -17.67 -8.53 13.51
CA GLY A 25 -17.48 -7.13 13.87
C GLY A 25 -17.45 -6.15 12.69
N PHE A 26 -17.21 -6.60 11.45
CA PHE A 26 -17.32 -5.72 10.27
C PHE A 26 -18.77 -5.33 9.97
N ASN A 27 -19.72 -6.16 10.36
CA ASN A 27 -21.14 -5.98 10.02
C ASN A 27 -21.32 -5.80 8.50
N MET A 28 -20.68 -6.65 7.74
CA MET A 28 -20.68 -6.74 6.27
C MET A 28 -20.81 -8.19 5.84
N ASN A 29 -21.29 -8.40 4.63
CA ASN A 29 -21.31 -9.74 4.03
C ASN A 29 -19.87 -10.24 3.83
N GLU A 30 -19.57 -11.47 4.25
CA GLU A 30 -18.25 -12.07 4.15
C GLU A 30 -17.80 -12.22 2.69
N SER A 31 -18.70 -12.55 1.78
CA SER A 31 -18.38 -12.67 0.36
C SER A 31 -17.97 -11.33 -0.24
N ASP A 32 -18.59 -10.22 0.18
CA ASP A 32 -18.22 -8.88 -0.24
C ASP A 32 -16.88 -8.47 0.36
N LEU A 33 -16.65 -8.71 1.66
CA LEU A 33 -15.35 -8.48 2.30
C LEU A 33 -14.23 -9.21 1.55
N ARG A 34 -14.43 -10.47 1.23
CA ARG A 34 -13.47 -11.29 0.48
C ARG A 34 -13.23 -10.72 -0.91
N SER A 35 -14.28 -10.27 -1.57
CA SER A 35 -14.22 -9.69 -2.91
C SER A 35 -13.46 -8.37 -2.93
N ILE A 36 -13.74 -7.45 -2.00
CA ILE A 36 -13.06 -6.15 -1.94
C ILE A 36 -11.57 -6.30 -1.58
N PHE A 37 -11.22 -7.22 -0.66
CA PHE A 37 -9.80 -7.44 -0.32
C PHE A 37 -9.04 -8.11 -1.46
N LYS A 38 -9.63 -9.12 -2.13
CA LYS A 38 -9.03 -9.72 -3.33
C LYS A 38 -8.84 -8.68 -4.45
N SER A 39 -9.85 -7.84 -4.70
CA SER A 39 -9.74 -6.75 -5.68
C SER A 39 -8.62 -5.77 -5.31
N THR A 40 -8.48 -5.43 -4.03
CA THR A 40 -7.41 -4.54 -3.54
C THR A 40 -6.02 -5.17 -3.74
N LEU A 41 -5.85 -6.45 -3.40
CA LEU A 41 -4.61 -7.19 -3.65
C LEU A 41 -4.20 -7.18 -5.12
N THR A 42 -5.17 -7.30 -6.03
CA THR A 42 -4.92 -7.29 -7.48
C THR A 42 -4.68 -5.87 -8.00
N ALA A 43 -5.39 -4.88 -7.45
CA ALA A 43 -5.31 -3.49 -7.93
C ALA A 43 -3.98 -2.81 -7.62
N LEU A 44 -3.34 -3.12 -6.49
CA LEU A 44 -2.01 -2.58 -6.18
C LEU A 44 -0.93 -3.45 -6.84
N PRO A 45 -0.16 -2.95 -7.82
CA PRO A 45 0.88 -3.74 -8.47
C PRO A 45 1.99 -4.14 -7.50
N LYS A 46 2.57 -5.32 -7.71
CA LYS A 46 3.71 -5.83 -6.95
C LYS A 46 4.80 -6.37 -7.87
N ALA A 47 6.03 -6.49 -7.38
CA ALA A 47 7.11 -7.11 -8.12
C ALA A 47 6.77 -8.59 -8.44
N GLU A 48 7.20 -9.08 -9.61
CA GLU A 48 6.87 -10.44 -10.09
C GLU A 48 7.34 -11.51 -9.13
N ASN A 49 8.54 -11.35 -8.58
CA ASN A 49 9.14 -12.28 -7.63
C ASN A 49 8.72 -12.01 -6.18
N PHE A 50 7.89 -10.99 -5.92
CA PHE A 50 7.39 -10.71 -4.59
C PHE A 50 6.14 -11.57 -4.32
N LYS A 51 6.25 -12.44 -3.32
CA LYS A 51 5.11 -13.20 -2.81
C LYS A 51 4.53 -12.47 -1.62
N ASP A 52 3.27 -12.03 -1.73
CA ASP A 52 2.57 -11.51 -0.56
C ASP A 52 2.59 -12.60 0.53
N PRO A 53 2.89 -12.27 1.80
CA PRO A 53 2.76 -13.22 2.89
C PRO A 53 1.30 -13.63 3.06
N SER A 54 1.04 -14.71 3.78
CA SER A 54 -0.31 -15.01 4.23
C SER A 54 -0.83 -13.88 5.12
N LEU A 55 -2.06 -13.45 4.88
CA LEU A 55 -2.69 -12.32 5.56
C LEU A 55 -3.86 -12.79 6.43
N PHE A 56 -3.95 -12.25 7.62
CA PHE A 56 -5.12 -12.34 8.47
C PHE A 56 -5.73 -10.95 8.66
N VAL A 57 -6.95 -10.76 8.21
CA VAL A 57 -7.65 -9.47 8.32
C VAL A 57 -8.79 -9.60 9.32
N SER A 58 -8.80 -8.71 10.31
CA SER A 58 -9.83 -8.65 11.34
C SER A 58 -10.27 -7.20 11.61
N LYS A 59 -11.39 -7.04 12.30
CA LYS A 59 -11.83 -5.72 12.78
C LYS A 59 -11.29 -5.44 14.18
N HIS A 60 -10.79 -4.21 14.37
CA HIS A 60 -10.37 -3.74 15.69
C HIS A 60 -10.60 -2.25 15.84
N GLN A 61 -11.05 -1.81 17.03
CA GLN A 61 -11.39 -0.40 17.27
C GLN A 61 -10.20 0.56 17.13
N ARG A 62 -8.98 0.09 17.40
CA ARG A 62 -7.73 0.87 17.29
C ARG A 62 -7.11 0.83 15.89
N GLY A 63 -7.70 0.09 14.92
CA GLY A 63 -7.22 0.06 13.54
C GLY A 63 -7.39 1.42 12.82
N PRO A 64 -6.93 1.57 11.57
CA PRO A 64 -6.17 0.55 10.84
C PRO A 64 -4.74 0.40 11.34
N ILE A 65 -4.22 -0.82 11.33
CA ILE A 65 -2.84 -1.14 11.71
C ILE A 65 -2.42 -2.52 11.19
N THR A 66 -1.19 -2.62 10.71
CA THR A 66 -0.49 -3.88 10.49
C THR A 66 0.38 -4.21 11.70
N LEU A 67 0.22 -5.41 12.24
CA LEU A 67 0.97 -5.84 13.42
C LEU A 67 2.31 -6.45 13.03
N PHE A 68 3.39 -6.10 13.73
CA PHE A 68 4.69 -6.71 13.56
C PHE A 68 4.69 -8.19 13.99
N GLN A 69 3.96 -8.50 15.05
CA GLN A 69 3.82 -9.86 15.54
C GLN A 69 2.95 -10.67 14.58
N ARG A 70 3.49 -11.79 14.11
CA ARG A 70 2.74 -12.75 13.29
C ARG A 70 1.70 -13.49 14.14
N THR A 71 0.61 -13.91 13.50
CA THR A 71 -0.34 -14.82 14.13
C THR A 71 0.33 -16.17 14.43
N PRO A 72 -0.27 -17.04 15.29
CA PRO A 72 0.24 -18.39 15.51
C PRO A 72 0.34 -19.23 14.24
N ARG A 73 -0.33 -18.83 13.14
CA ARG A 73 -0.24 -19.48 11.81
C ARG A 73 0.82 -18.85 10.90
N GLY A 74 1.64 -17.92 11.41
CA GLY A 74 2.66 -17.22 10.63
C GLY A 74 2.13 -16.10 9.72
N GLU A 75 0.83 -15.76 9.80
CA GLU A 75 0.21 -14.72 8.96
C GLU A 75 0.57 -13.32 9.44
N VAL A 76 0.65 -12.35 8.53
CA VAL A 76 0.64 -10.93 8.88
C VAL A 76 -0.78 -10.54 9.29
N ALA A 77 -0.93 -9.98 10.48
CA ALA A 77 -2.23 -9.51 10.97
C ALA A 77 -2.44 -8.05 10.58
N ILE A 78 -3.55 -7.80 9.87
CA ILE A 78 -4.04 -6.46 9.52
C ILE A 78 -5.35 -6.25 10.26
N GLN A 79 -5.42 -5.18 11.06
CA GLN A 79 -6.61 -4.81 11.80
C GLN A 79 -7.20 -3.52 11.21
N LEU A 80 -8.49 -3.55 10.85
CA LEU A 80 -9.19 -2.41 10.29
C LEU A 80 -10.27 -1.93 11.25
N ASN A 81 -10.62 -0.64 11.22
CA ASN A 81 -11.71 -0.11 12.04
C ASN A 81 -12.96 0.27 11.24
N SER A 82 -12.95 0.04 9.92
CA SER A 82 -14.11 0.24 9.06
C SER A 82 -15.13 -0.90 9.20
N GLY A 83 -16.37 -0.64 8.82
CA GLY A 83 -17.45 -1.62 8.88
C GLY A 83 -18.77 -1.02 8.38
N ASN A 84 -19.90 -1.70 8.61
CA ASN A 84 -21.25 -1.21 8.29
C ASN A 84 -21.43 -0.82 6.81
N TYR A 85 -20.95 -1.66 5.89
CA TYR A 85 -21.04 -1.45 4.42
C TYR A 85 -20.25 -0.22 3.89
N TYR A 86 -19.36 0.38 4.70
CA TYR A 86 -18.45 1.42 4.23
C TYR A 86 -17.28 0.81 3.43
N TYR A 87 -17.60 0.16 2.29
CA TYR A 87 -16.61 -0.54 1.45
C TYR A 87 -15.47 0.38 1.01
N SER A 88 -15.76 1.65 0.68
CA SER A 88 -14.72 2.61 0.29
C SER A 88 -13.68 2.82 1.40
N GLN A 89 -14.14 2.97 2.66
CA GLN A 89 -13.24 3.12 3.80
C GLN A 89 -12.48 1.83 4.07
N CYS A 90 -13.15 0.67 3.93
CA CYS A 90 -12.54 -0.64 4.12
C CYS A 90 -11.42 -0.89 3.10
N ILE A 91 -11.67 -0.60 1.82
CA ILE A 91 -10.67 -0.68 0.75
C ILE A 91 -9.51 0.30 1.01
N TYR A 92 -9.83 1.54 1.39
CA TYR A 92 -8.83 2.57 1.70
C TYR A 92 -7.86 2.11 2.80
N GLN A 93 -8.39 1.66 3.93
CA GLN A 93 -7.60 1.19 5.05
C GLN A 93 -6.80 -0.07 4.70
N PHE A 94 -7.42 -1.03 4.01
CA PHE A 94 -6.73 -2.25 3.63
C PHE A 94 -5.61 -1.98 2.61
N ALA A 95 -5.80 -1.08 1.66
CA ALA A 95 -4.76 -0.69 0.70
C ALA A 95 -3.58 0.01 1.38
N HIS A 96 -3.84 0.83 2.42
CA HIS A 96 -2.81 1.44 3.25
C HIS A 96 -1.94 0.38 3.93
N GLU A 97 -2.57 -0.52 4.65
CA GLU A 97 -1.88 -1.59 5.39
C GLU A 97 -1.18 -2.58 4.45
N LEU A 98 -1.79 -2.88 3.30
CA LEU A 98 -1.17 -3.72 2.28
C LEU A 98 0.10 -3.08 1.70
N ALA A 99 0.14 -1.75 1.56
CA ALA A 99 1.34 -1.06 1.10
C ALA A 99 2.49 -1.19 2.11
N HIS A 100 2.22 -1.10 3.42
CA HIS A 100 3.21 -1.44 4.45
C HIS A 100 3.72 -2.87 4.30
N VAL A 101 2.82 -3.85 4.17
CA VAL A 101 3.19 -5.25 3.97
C VAL A 101 4.10 -5.42 2.76
N ARG A 102 3.77 -4.75 1.63
CA ARG A 102 4.56 -4.82 0.39
C ARG A 102 5.85 -4.02 0.43
N ALA A 103 5.95 -3.07 1.34
CA ALA A 103 7.19 -2.38 1.65
C ALA A 103 8.10 -3.19 2.59
N ASP A 104 7.85 -4.48 2.79
CA ASP A 104 8.59 -5.33 3.71
C ASP A 104 8.57 -4.80 5.15
N PHE A 105 7.36 -4.68 5.69
CA PHE A 105 7.07 -4.10 7.00
C PHE A 105 7.96 -4.65 8.13
N GLN A 106 8.93 -3.84 8.57
CA GLN A 106 9.93 -4.17 9.58
C GLN A 106 9.86 -3.17 10.74
N PRO A 107 10.10 -3.61 12.00
CA PRO A 107 10.10 -2.73 13.17
C PRO A 107 11.39 -1.90 13.25
N ILE A 108 11.78 -1.26 12.16
CA ILE A 108 12.97 -0.42 12.07
C ILE A 108 12.53 1.04 12.05
N ASP A 109 12.90 1.78 13.10
CA ASP A 109 12.68 3.22 13.13
C ASP A 109 13.79 3.96 12.39
N HIS A 110 13.39 4.92 11.55
CA HIS A 110 14.29 5.76 10.77
C HIS A 110 13.63 7.09 10.39
N GLU A 111 14.41 8.11 10.08
CA GLU A 111 13.96 9.48 9.91
C GLU A 111 13.07 9.71 8.69
N ASN A 112 13.12 8.82 7.71
CA ASN A 112 12.32 8.90 6.49
C ASN A 112 11.09 7.98 6.50
N LYS A 113 10.69 7.45 7.65
CA LYS A 113 9.49 6.59 7.80
C LYS A 113 8.20 7.28 7.35
N TRP A 114 8.12 8.60 7.50
CA TRP A 114 7.00 9.40 7.00
C TRP A 114 6.76 9.23 5.50
N LEU A 115 7.81 8.96 4.71
CA LEU A 115 7.69 8.73 3.27
C LEU A 115 7.00 7.39 2.97
N GLU A 116 7.23 6.35 3.79
CA GLU A 116 6.48 5.10 3.73
C GLU A 116 4.99 5.34 4.02
N GLU A 117 4.66 6.09 5.06
CA GLU A 117 3.27 6.48 5.36
C GLU A 117 2.63 7.27 4.21
N THR A 118 3.39 8.19 3.61
CA THR A 118 2.93 8.93 2.42
C THR A 118 2.64 8.01 1.24
N LEU A 119 3.46 6.99 1.02
CA LEU A 119 3.23 5.98 -0.02
C LEU A 119 2.01 5.12 0.27
N CYS A 120 1.78 4.74 1.54
CA CYS A 120 0.60 4.00 1.96
C CYS A 120 -0.68 4.81 1.73
N GLU A 121 -0.68 6.11 2.06
CA GLU A 121 -1.76 7.03 1.74
C GLU A 121 -1.99 7.17 0.22
N THR A 122 -0.91 7.22 -0.56
CA THR A 122 -0.99 7.25 -2.03
C THR A 122 -1.58 5.95 -2.58
N ALA A 123 -1.18 4.79 -2.04
CA ALA A 123 -1.71 3.48 -2.44
C ALA A 123 -3.21 3.37 -2.17
N SER A 124 -3.68 3.90 -1.04
CA SER A 124 -5.11 3.95 -0.71
C SER A 124 -5.92 4.69 -1.77
N LEU A 125 -5.48 5.89 -2.16
CA LEU A 125 -6.13 6.68 -3.20
C LEU A 125 -6.04 6.02 -4.58
N PHE A 126 -4.87 5.48 -4.92
CA PHE A 126 -4.61 4.79 -6.18
C PHE A 126 -5.56 3.61 -6.35
N VAL A 127 -5.67 2.74 -5.35
CA VAL A 127 -6.53 1.55 -5.38
C VAL A 127 -8.00 1.94 -5.52
N LEU A 128 -8.49 2.90 -4.73
CA LEU A 128 -9.88 3.37 -4.85
C LEU A 128 -10.20 3.85 -6.26
N ARG A 129 -9.34 4.68 -6.85
CA ARG A 129 -9.55 5.26 -8.17
C ARG A 129 -9.42 4.22 -9.28
N LYS A 130 -8.49 3.29 -9.12
CA LYS A 130 -8.33 2.16 -10.04
C LYS A 130 -9.55 1.25 -10.02
N LEU A 131 -9.98 0.79 -8.86
CA LEU A 131 -11.17 -0.07 -8.73
C LEU A 131 -12.44 0.63 -9.18
N SER A 132 -12.59 1.94 -8.95
CA SER A 132 -13.72 2.71 -9.48
C SER A 132 -13.83 2.63 -11.00
N LYS A 133 -12.72 2.56 -11.72
CA LYS A 133 -12.69 2.41 -13.19
C LYS A 133 -12.84 0.95 -13.61
N GLU A 134 -12.11 0.04 -12.96
CA GLU A 134 -12.11 -1.38 -13.33
C GLU A 134 -13.46 -2.05 -13.09
N TRP A 135 -14.15 -1.72 -12.00
CA TRP A 135 -15.46 -2.29 -11.67
C TRP A 135 -16.59 -1.85 -12.59
N GLU A 136 -16.33 -0.95 -13.51
CA GLU A 136 -17.28 -0.68 -14.61
C GLU A 136 -17.45 -1.89 -15.51
N LYS A 137 -16.34 -2.61 -15.77
CA LYS A 137 -16.28 -3.73 -16.72
C LYS A 137 -16.16 -5.10 -16.01
N SER A 138 -15.46 -5.15 -14.88
CA SER A 138 -15.03 -6.40 -14.24
C SER A 138 -15.20 -6.38 -12.72
N ALA A 139 -16.35 -5.90 -12.23
CA ALA A 139 -16.66 -5.99 -10.80
C ALA A 139 -16.89 -7.45 -10.36
N PRO A 140 -16.58 -7.80 -9.11
CA PRO A 140 -16.83 -9.15 -8.59
C PRO A 140 -18.30 -9.58 -8.60
N ASN A 141 -19.21 -8.62 -8.45
CA ASN A 141 -20.67 -8.80 -8.52
C ASN A 141 -21.36 -7.47 -8.85
N ASP A 142 -22.66 -7.52 -9.13
CA ASP A 142 -23.45 -6.34 -9.53
C ASP A 142 -23.56 -5.29 -8.41
N ALA A 143 -23.62 -5.70 -7.15
CA ALA A 143 -23.65 -4.77 -6.03
C ALA A 143 -22.39 -3.92 -5.99
N LEU A 144 -21.20 -4.53 -6.12
CA LEU A 144 -19.93 -3.83 -6.17
C LEU A 144 -19.77 -3.02 -7.46
N LYS A 145 -20.31 -3.50 -8.60
CA LYS A 145 -20.37 -2.71 -9.83
C LYS A 145 -21.13 -1.40 -9.63
N ASN A 146 -22.28 -1.46 -8.97
CA ASN A 146 -23.08 -0.27 -8.66
C ASN A 146 -22.37 0.62 -7.63
N TYR A 147 -21.65 0.04 -6.67
CA TYR A 147 -20.91 0.75 -5.63
C TYR A 147 -19.70 1.52 -6.17
N ARG A 148 -19.16 1.22 -7.35
CA ARG A 148 -17.96 1.83 -7.92
C ARG A 148 -17.91 3.36 -7.89
N LYS A 149 -19.07 4.01 -8.05
CA LYS A 149 -19.20 5.48 -8.00
C LYS A 149 -18.86 6.03 -6.61
N HIS A 150 -19.18 5.28 -5.56
CA HIS A 150 -18.84 5.65 -4.18
C HIS A 150 -17.33 5.60 -3.94
N LEU A 151 -16.58 4.72 -4.60
CA LEU A 151 -15.10 4.69 -4.54
C LEU A 151 -14.52 6.00 -5.09
N ALA A 152 -15.00 6.45 -6.27
CA ALA A 152 -14.57 7.72 -6.85
C ALA A 152 -14.92 8.92 -5.96
N THR A 153 -16.16 8.97 -5.47
CA THR A 153 -16.63 10.05 -4.59
C THR A 153 -15.84 10.10 -3.28
N TYR A 154 -15.57 8.94 -2.67
CA TYR A 154 -14.80 8.87 -1.43
C TYR A 154 -13.36 9.34 -1.64
N SER A 155 -12.67 8.88 -2.69
CA SER A 155 -11.31 9.32 -3.00
C SER A 155 -11.27 10.83 -3.27
N ALA A 156 -12.22 11.37 -4.04
CA ALA A 156 -12.30 12.81 -4.30
C ALA A 156 -12.53 13.63 -3.03
N LYS A 157 -13.41 13.15 -2.12
CA LYS A 157 -13.66 13.79 -0.82
C LYS A 157 -12.38 13.82 0.03
N VAL A 158 -11.66 12.70 0.13
CA VAL A 158 -10.40 12.61 0.88
C VAL A 158 -9.36 13.56 0.29
N MET A 159 -9.20 13.59 -1.03
CA MET A 159 -8.24 14.49 -1.68
C MET A 159 -8.60 15.96 -1.46
N LYS A 160 -9.88 16.31 -1.56
CA LYS A 160 -10.37 17.70 -1.39
C LYS A 160 -10.15 18.23 0.03
N SER A 161 -10.18 17.37 1.05
CA SER A 161 -9.96 17.77 2.44
C SER A 161 -8.50 18.07 2.77
N ARG A 162 -7.57 17.78 1.86
CA ARG A 162 -6.13 17.92 2.07
C ARG A 162 -5.57 19.17 1.42
N LYS A 163 -4.44 19.63 1.93
CA LYS A 163 -3.71 20.76 1.32
C LYS A 163 -3.27 20.40 -0.10
N ILE A 164 -3.50 21.31 -1.03
CA ILE A 164 -3.06 21.18 -2.41
C ILE A 164 -1.61 21.64 -2.52
N LEU A 165 -0.75 20.74 -2.96
CA LEU A 165 0.64 21.04 -3.31
C LEU A 165 0.82 20.95 -4.83
N THR A 166 1.76 21.72 -5.34
CA THR A 166 2.25 21.64 -6.71
C THR A 166 3.72 21.26 -6.72
N THR A 167 4.26 20.84 -7.86
CA THR A 167 5.69 20.58 -8.02
C THR A 167 6.57 21.77 -7.67
N LYS A 168 6.05 23.02 -7.85
CA LYS A 168 6.74 24.26 -7.48
C LYS A 168 6.76 24.52 -5.98
N THR A 169 5.67 24.20 -5.28
CA THR A 169 5.51 24.54 -3.86
C THR A 169 5.95 23.43 -2.92
N SER A 170 5.98 22.19 -3.37
CA SER A 170 6.27 21.02 -2.53
C SER A 170 7.68 21.01 -1.92
N PRO A 171 8.78 21.40 -2.61
CA PRO A 171 10.09 21.41 -1.98
C PRO A 171 10.17 22.41 -0.83
N SER A 172 9.61 23.62 -0.99
CA SER A 172 9.56 24.62 0.10
C SER A 172 8.66 24.17 1.24
N PHE A 173 7.57 23.46 0.92
CA PHE A 173 6.68 22.89 1.92
C PHE A 173 7.40 21.78 2.71
N TYR A 174 8.11 20.86 2.03
CA TYR A 174 8.93 19.86 2.69
C TYR A 174 9.97 20.48 3.61
N GLN A 175 10.74 21.49 3.15
CA GLN A 175 11.77 22.12 3.97
C GLN A 175 11.21 22.74 5.26
N ARG A 176 10.00 23.30 5.23
CA ARG A 176 9.34 23.85 6.43
C ARG A 176 8.89 22.79 7.43
N HIS A 177 8.56 21.59 6.96
CA HIS A 177 7.93 20.54 7.78
C HIS A 177 8.81 19.31 7.99
N LYS A 178 10.04 19.27 7.44
CA LYS A 178 10.92 18.10 7.48
C LYS A 178 11.22 17.63 8.91
N GLU A 179 11.41 18.54 9.85
CA GLU A 179 11.70 18.17 11.24
C GLU A 179 10.46 17.57 11.92
N THR A 180 9.26 18.08 11.65
CA THR A 180 8.00 17.48 12.11
C THR A 180 7.83 16.08 11.56
N LEU A 181 8.03 15.89 10.25
CA LEU A 181 7.92 14.60 9.57
C LEU A 181 8.95 13.58 10.10
N ARG A 182 10.17 14.02 10.39
CA ARG A 182 11.23 13.16 10.97
C ARG A 182 10.92 12.71 12.39
N LYS A 183 10.27 13.57 13.18
CA LYS A 183 9.87 13.25 14.57
C LYS A 183 8.60 12.41 14.66
N SER A 184 7.67 12.60 13.72
CA SER A 184 6.38 11.93 13.70
C SER A 184 6.06 11.47 12.27
N ALA A 185 6.21 10.18 12.03
CA ALA A 185 5.96 9.60 10.71
C ALA A 185 4.48 9.69 10.28
N THR A 186 3.56 9.72 11.24
CA THR A 186 2.11 9.63 11.02
C THR A 186 1.39 10.97 11.00
N GLU A 187 2.06 12.03 10.54
CA GLU A 187 1.47 13.37 10.36
C GLU A 187 0.48 13.38 9.18
N ARG A 188 -0.76 12.96 9.45
CA ARG A 188 -1.79 12.68 8.44
C ARG A 188 -2.03 13.82 7.45
N GLU A 189 -2.02 15.07 7.92
CA GLU A 189 -2.22 16.23 7.05
C GLU A 189 -1.05 16.43 6.08
N LEU A 190 0.18 16.28 6.58
CA LEU A 190 1.39 16.43 5.77
C LEU A 190 1.53 15.26 4.79
N ASN A 191 1.40 14.02 5.28
CA ASN A 191 1.46 12.83 4.45
C ASN A 191 0.35 12.83 3.39
N GLY A 192 -0.86 13.25 3.77
CA GLY A 192 -1.98 13.36 2.85
C GLY A 192 -1.78 14.41 1.74
N ALA A 193 -1.17 15.56 2.07
CA ALA A 193 -0.85 16.57 1.06
C ALA A 193 0.17 16.06 0.04
N PHE A 194 1.21 15.35 0.48
CA PHE A 194 2.18 14.72 -0.41
C PHE A 194 1.57 13.54 -1.18
N ALA A 195 0.69 12.74 -0.56
CA ALA A 195 0.01 11.65 -1.25
C ALA A 195 -0.83 12.14 -2.44
N ASN A 196 -1.53 13.28 -2.29
CA ASN A 196 -2.25 13.90 -3.40
C ASN A 196 -1.31 14.31 -4.55
N LEU A 197 -0.11 14.79 -4.22
CA LEU A 197 0.90 15.20 -5.20
C LEU A 197 1.54 14.00 -5.92
N LEU A 198 1.74 12.88 -5.20
CA LEU A 198 2.35 11.66 -5.73
C LEU A 198 1.40 10.83 -6.58
N LEU A 199 0.11 10.86 -6.27
CA LEU A 199 -0.89 10.02 -6.92
C LEU A 199 -0.84 10.08 -8.45
N PRO A 200 -0.77 11.25 -9.12
CA PRO A 200 -0.69 11.31 -10.58
C PRO A 200 0.54 10.63 -11.19
N LEU A 201 1.67 10.59 -10.47
CA LEU A 201 2.87 9.89 -10.93
C LEU A 201 2.62 8.38 -10.98
N PHE A 202 2.05 7.82 -9.93
CA PHE A 202 1.75 6.40 -9.85
C PHE A 202 0.56 5.99 -10.74
N GLU A 203 -0.40 6.89 -10.98
CA GLU A 203 -1.49 6.63 -11.93
C GLU A 203 -0.98 6.58 -13.38
N LYS A 204 -0.02 7.43 -13.71
CA LYS A 204 0.59 7.47 -15.04
C LYS A 204 1.50 6.26 -15.29
N GLU A 205 2.26 5.86 -14.29
CA GLU A 205 3.27 4.82 -14.38
C GLU A 205 3.10 3.78 -13.25
N PRO A 206 2.01 2.97 -13.26
CA PRO A 206 1.69 2.04 -12.14
C PRO A 206 2.74 0.97 -11.90
N ILE A 207 3.59 0.69 -12.89
CA ILE A 207 4.68 -0.29 -12.79
C ILE A 207 5.63 0.03 -11.62
N HIS A 208 5.74 1.30 -11.23
CA HIS A 208 6.63 1.74 -10.17
C HIS A 208 6.17 1.40 -8.76
N TRP A 209 4.94 0.90 -8.57
CA TRP A 209 4.57 0.25 -7.30
C TRP A 209 5.43 -0.98 -6.99
N LYS A 210 6.05 -1.58 -8.00
CA LYS A 210 6.96 -2.73 -7.83
C LYS A 210 8.23 -2.41 -7.02
N ILE A 211 8.55 -1.12 -6.79
CA ILE A 211 9.72 -0.72 -6.00
C ILE A 211 9.48 -0.75 -4.48
N LEU A 212 8.24 -0.87 -4.02
CA LEU A 212 7.93 -0.86 -2.58
C LEU A 212 8.78 -1.84 -1.75
N PRO A 213 9.02 -3.11 -2.17
CA PRO A 213 9.82 -4.05 -1.38
C PRO A 213 11.29 -3.63 -1.22
N LYS A 214 11.73 -2.61 -1.95
CA LYS A 214 13.09 -2.06 -1.92
C LYS A 214 13.16 -0.71 -1.19
N PHE A 215 12.09 -0.35 -0.47
CA PHE A 215 12.06 0.88 0.32
C PHE A 215 13.18 0.87 1.37
N PRO A 216 14.10 1.84 1.38
CA PRO A 216 15.23 1.84 2.31
C PRO A 216 14.79 2.14 3.74
N ARG A 217 15.41 1.45 4.70
CA ARG A 217 15.22 1.68 6.13
C ARG A 217 16.57 1.95 6.79
N ILE A 218 17.12 3.13 6.50
CA ILE A 218 18.47 3.51 6.92
C ILE A 218 18.37 4.58 8.00
N ARG A 219 18.86 4.28 9.20
CA ARG A 219 18.94 5.25 10.28
C ARG A 219 19.98 6.33 9.98
N GLY A 220 19.72 7.55 10.41
CA GLY A 220 20.63 8.68 10.23
C GLY A 220 20.68 9.25 8.81
N SER A 221 19.99 8.65 7.84
CA SER A 221 20.02 9.13 6.46
C SER A 221 19.14 10.37 6.27
N ASN A 222 19.65 11.34 5.52
CA ASN A 222 18.83 12.40 4.99
C ASN A 222 18.01 11.90 3.77
N LEU A 223 17.10 12.72 3.28
CA LEU A 223 16.20 12.29 2.20
C LEU A 223 16.93 12.03 0.86
N ALA A 224 17.98 12.76 0.55
CA ALA A 224 18.76 12.55 -0.67
C ALA A 224 19.53 11.20 -0.63
N GLU A 225 20.14 10.90 0.51
CA GLU A 225 20.79 9.61 0.77
C GLU A 225 19.79 8.45 0.72
N HIS A 226 18.56 8.66 1.24
CA HIS A 226 17.49 7.69 1.16
C HIS A 226 17.12 7.39 -0.29
N PHE A 227 16.91 8.40 -1.14
CA PHE A 227 16.63 8.18 -2.57
C PHE A 227 17.80 7.56 -3.31
N ALA A 228 19.05 7.93 -2.97
CA ALA A 228 20.24 7.30 -3.55
C ALA A 228 20.30 5.79 -3.23
N ALA A 229 20.03 5.43 -1.98
CA ALA A 229 19.95 4.03 -1.56
C ALA A 229 18.82 3.27 -2.26
N TRP A 230 17.66 3.92 -2.46
CA TRP A 230 16.54 3.31 -3.15
C TRP A 230 16.83 3.04 -4.63
N ARG A 231 17.49 3.99 -5.32
CA ARG A 231 17.99 3.76 -6.68
C ARG A 231 18.96 2.57 -6.73
N LYS A 232 19.92 2.52 -5.80
CA LYS A 232 20.88 1.41 -5.73
C LYS A 232 20.22 0.04 -5.53
N ALA A 233 19.09 -0.01 -4.80
CA ALA A 233 18.35 -1.23 -4.50
C ALA A 233 17.37 -1.67 -5.60
N THR A 234 17.09 -0.81 -6.60
CA THR A 234 16.14 -1.04 -7.68
C THR A 234 16.84 -1.12 -9.04
N SER A 235 16.17 -1.74 -10.01
CA SER A 235 16.66 -1.78 -11.39
C SER A 235 16.60 -0.40 -12.06
N GLU A 236 17.47 -0.17 -13.03
CA GLU A 236 17.66 1.13 -13.70
C GLU A 236 16.40 1.70 -14.35
N ASN A 237 15.49 0.84 -14.81
CA ASN A 237 14.21 1.26 -15.38
C ASN A 237 13.30 2.04 -14.38
N HIS A 238 13.59 1.97 -13.08
CA HIS A 238 12.89 2.73 -12.05
C HIS A 238 13.61 4.05 -11.70
N HIS A 239 14.87 4.25 -12.07
CA HIS A 239 15.67 5.39 -11.64
C HIS A 239 15.09 6.72 -12.13
N GLY A 240 14.62 6.79 -13.39
CA GLY A 240 13.97 7.98 -13.92
C GLY A 240 12.73 8.40 -13.12
N PHE A 241 11.92 7.44 -12.68
CA PHE A 241 10.78 7.69 -11.81
C PHE A 241 11.23 8.18 -10.44
N LEU A 242 12.18 7.52 -9.80
CA LEU A 242 12.72 7.92 -8.49
C LEU A 242 13.34 9.31 -8.52
N ASN A 243 13.99 9.70 -9.63
CA ASN A 243 14.50 11.05 -9.80
C ASN A 243 13.37 12.09 -9.84
N ARG A 244 12.29 11.84 -10.60
CA ARG A 244 11.10 12.72 -10.60
C ARG A 244 10.43 12.78 -9.23
N PHE A 245 10.36 11.64 -8.54
CA PHE A 245 9.80 11.57 -7.19
C PHE A 245 10.62 12.42 -6.21
N GLU A 246 11.95 12.28 -6.21
CA GLU A 246 12.86 13.06 -5.36
C GLU A 246 12.72 14.58 -5.58
N THR A 247 12.56 15.04 -6.83
CA THR A 247 12.41 16.47 -7.15
C THR A 247 11.16 17.11 -6.56
N LEU A 248 10.18 16.31 -6.14
CA LEU A 248 9.01 16.82 -5.42
C LEU A 248 9.34 17.31 -4.01
N PHE A 249 10.47 16.92 -3.45
CA PHE A 249 10.88 17.27 -2.09
C PHE A 249 12.16 18.09 -2.09
N LEU A 250 13.08 17.78 -2.97
CA LEU A 250 14.41 18.39 -3.03
C LEU A 250 14.52 19.24 -4.30
N LYS A 251 14.85 20.52 -4.13
CA LYS A 251 15.27 21.34 -5.26
C LYS A 251 16.63 20.85 -5.73
N LYS A 252 16.75 20.59 -7.00
CA LYS A 252 18.06 20.50 -7.65
C LYS A 252 18.57 21.89 -7.94
#